data_43d3fed9f910760ac63573639f4fd962
#
_entry.id   43d3fed9f910760ac63573639f4fd962
#
_cell.length_a   1.000
_cell.length_b   1.000
_cell.length_c   1.000
_cell.angle_alpha   90.00
_cell.angle_beta   90.00
_cell.angle_gamma   90.00
#
_symmetry.space_group_name_H-M   'P 1'
#
loop_
_entity.id
_entity.type
_entity.pdbx_description
1 polymer ?
#
loop_
_entity_poly.entity_id
_entity_poly.type
_entity_poly.pdbx_seq_one_letter_code
_entity_poly.pdbx_strand_id
1 'polypeptide(L)'
;MKKLSILFLTILLLAGMTGCGNKAANNPITLTMWHVYGSQTESPLNTMIDEFNQTTGKENGIFVSVVSVTNSSAIDDALIASAHNEPGAVSMPDLFTAYPRVVEEIGLDRLLDWGEYLSAEERSAYVDAFLEEGILEKHLVMLPIAKSTELLFLNKTIFDRFAADTGASEKDLLHFEPLFHLCSQYYDWSGGLEMFQINDFYHYFLVNIAGRSGEFVQDGTLDCSSKEFEQVYFPMARTAIHGGLCTGDGYASDRWKTAEVISNIGSTAGMLYLRDYVTYQDNTTEEIETAVYPYPSFSDASPTVIQRGAGLFAMKSTDERKNEAAAVFGKWITEQKHNLDFVTVSGYLPVTQNAFSTLFSDMEIVKEEKFRMLYGAVDQMYDSYTFYPLPLYDDSGETQSRFEETIKSVLSIAHRDYINRIEQGEDPETVMSELLDASLSEIRRITER
;
A
#
# COMPACT_ATOMS: atom_id res chain seq x y z
N MET A 1 55.28 -61.64 -2.91
CA MET A 1 55.15 -60.25 -2.50
C MET A 1 54.26 -59.37 -3.43
N LYS A 2 54.29 -59.54 -4.79
CA LYS A 2 53.44 -58.71 -5.68
C LYS A 2 51.92 -58.96 -5.59
N LYS A 3 51.47 -60.18 -5.22
CA LYS A 3 50.02 -60.46 -5.08
C LYS A 3 49.40 -59.94 -3.79
N LEU A 4 50.19 -59.71 -2.73
CA LEU A 4 49.68 -59.14 -1.48
C LEU A 4 49.49 -57.60 -1.57
N SER A 5 50.35 -56.92 -2.37
CA SER A 5 50.24 -55.47 -2.58
C SER A 5 49.02 -55.07 -3.42
N ILE A 6 48.58 -55.96 -4.35
CA ILE A 6 47.37 -55.68 -5.16
C ILE A 6 46.10 -55.87 -4.33
N LEU A 7 46.08 -56.83 -3.41
CA LEU A 7 44.93 -57.03 -2.52
C LEU A 7 44.76 -55.87 -1.51
N PHE A 8 45.87 -55.27 -1.05
CA PHE A 8 45.81 -54.10 -0.15
C PHE A 8 45.37 -52.82 -0.87
N LEU A 9 45.76 -52.65 -2.15
CA LEU A 9 45.35 -51.53 -2.94
C LEU A 9 43.86 -51.57 -3.35
N THR A 10 43.31 -52.80 -3.55
CA THR A 10 41.90 -53.00 -3.87
C THR A 10 41.00 -52.80 -2.61
N ILE A 11 41.47 -53.13 -1.42
CA ILE A 11 40.76 -52.87 -0.15
C ILE A 11 40.79 -51.37 0.17
N LEU A 12 41.84 -50.63 -0.11
CA LEU A 12 41.91 -49.17 0.08
C LEU A 12 40.98 -48.43 -0.89
N LEU A 13 40.78 -48.93 -2.11
CA LEU A 13 39.85 -48.35 -3.10
C LEU A 13 38.39 -48.64 -2.76
N LEU A 14 38.09 -49.76 -2.10
CA LEU A 14 36.73 -50.06 -1.60
C LEU A 14 36.36 -49.32 -0.31
N ALA A 15 37.33 -48.96 0.53
CA ALA A 15 37.11 -48.15 1.74
C ALA A 15 36.91 -46.65 1.44
N GLY A 16 37.30 -46.17 0.25
CA GLY A 16 37.10 -44.78 -0.20
C GLY A 16 35.70 -44.49 -0.76
N MET A 17 34.83 -45.50 -0.90
CA MET A 17 33.48 -45.30 -1.47
C MET A 17 32.35 -45.28 -0.43
N THR A 18 32.66 -45.31 0.85
CA THR A 18 31.64 -45.19 1.92
C THR A 18 31.67 -43.83 2.62
N GLY A 19 31.79 -42.75 1.85
CA GLY A 19 31.88 -41.43 2.41
C GLY A 19 31.29 -40.33 1.54
N CYS A 20 30.04 -40.49 1.15
CA CYS A 20 29.10 -39.38 0.84
C CYS A 20 27.73 -40.05 0.80
N GLY A 21 27.06 -40.04 1.91
CA GLY A 21 25.61 -40.18 1.93
C GLY A 21 25.05 -39.01 1.15
N ASN A 22 24.91 -39.13 -0.17
CA ASN A 22 23.95 -38.33 -0.89
C ASN A 22 22.61 -38.61 -0.21
N LYS A 23 22.13 -37.68 0.61
CA LYS A 23 20.70 -37.53 0.76
C LYS A 23 20.20 -37.46 -0.69
N ALA A 24 19.40 -38.47 -1.07
CA ALA A 24 18.72 -38.45 -2.37
C ALA A 24 18.23 -36.99 -2.55
N ALA A 25 18.65 -36.37 -3.63
CA ALA A 25 18.12 -35.05 -3.98
C ALA A 25 16.62 -35.27 -4.16
N ASN A 26 15.86 -35.02 -3.09
CA ASN A 26 14.43 -34.86 -3.22
C ASN A 26 14.25 -33.82 -4.32
N ASN A 27 13.41 -34.12 -5.31
CA ASN A 27 13.09 -33.15 -6.34
C ASN A 27 12.78 -31.82 -5.63
N PRO A 28 13.45 -30.73 -6.00
CA PRO A 28 13.23 -29.45 -5.36
C PRO A 28 11.76 -29.07 -5.48
N ILE A 29 11.18 -28.55 -4.41
CA ILE A 29 9.83 -28.02 -4.41
C ILE A 29 9.88 -26.65 -5.05
N THR A 30 9.16 -26.45 -6.14
CA THR A 30 8.98 -25.13 -6.76
C THR A 30 7.64 -24.57 -6.34
N LEU A 31 7.65 -23.34 -5.80
CA LEU A 31 6.47 -22.54 -5.50
C LEU A 31 6.40 -21.39 -6.51
N THR A 32 5.29 -21.25 -7.19
CA THR A 32 5.00 -20.08 -8.03
C THR A 32 4.43 -18.97 -7.15
N MET A 33 4.90 -17.73 -7.33
CA MET A 33 4.46 -16.58 -6.57
C MET A 33 4.05 -15.42 -7.45
N TRP A 34 2.89 -14.83 -7.16
CA TRP A 34 2.44 -13.55 -7.73
C TRP A 34 2.48 -12.46 -6.67
N HIS A 35 3.03 -11.29 -6.98
CA HIS A 35 3.07 -10.19 -6.05
C HIS A 35 3.04 -8.81 -6.75
N VAL A 36 2.68 -7.79 -5.97
CA VAL A 36 2.54 -6.39 -6.41
C VAL A 36 3.68 -5.48 -5.95
N TYR A 37 4.65 -6.00 -5.21
CA TYR A 37 5.74 -5.21 -4.64
C TYR A 37 6.78 -4.84 -5.70
N GLY A 38 6.53 -3.74 -6.39
CA GLY A 38 7.43 -3.17 -7.39
C GLY A 38 7.06 -3.54 -8.83
N SER A 39 6.42 -2.61 -9.50
CA SER A 39 6.24 -2.61 -10.97
C SER A 39 7.52 -2.20 -11.70
N GLN A 40 8.63 -2.04 -10.98
CA GLN A 40 9.93 -1.58 -11.52
C GLN A 40 10.79 -2.76 -11.97
N THR A 41 11.76 -2.46 -12.83
CA THR A 41 12.73 -3.42 -13.37
C THR A 41 13.50 -4.16 -12.25
N GLU A 42 13.62 -3.56 -11.07
CA GLU A 42 14.25 -4.13 -9.88
C GLU A 42 13.27 -3.99 -8.68
N SER A 43 12.51 -5.05 -8.40
CA SER A 43 11.66 -5.11 -7.21
C SER A 43 12.49 -5.49 -5.98
N PRO A 44 12.42 -4.73 -4.87
CA PRO A 44 13.06 -5.15 -3.61
C PRO A 44 12.66 -6.55 -3.16
N LEU A 45 11.40 -6.94 -3.34
CA LEU A 45 10.94 -8.29 -3.00
C LEU A 45 11.57 -9.37 -3.89
N ASN A 46 11.77 -9.09 -5.19
CA ASN A 46 12.47 -10.03 -6.09
C ASN A 46 13.91 -10.29 -5.60
N THR A 47 14.62 -9.24 -5.16
CA THR A 47 15.97 -9.37 -4.59
C THR A 47 15.96 -10.25 -3.34
N MET A 48 14.97 -10.09 -2.46
CA MET A 48 14.81 -10.92 -1.28
C MET A 48 14.51 -12.38 -1.64
N ILE A 49 13.65 -12.62 -2.62
CA ILE A 49 13.34 -14.00 -3.10
C ILE A 49 14.56 -14.66 -3.72
N ASP A 50 15.38 -13.90 -4.44
CA ASP A 50 16.66 -14.43 -4.97
C ASP A 50 17.63 -14.79 -3.84
N GLU A 51 17.70 -14.00 -2.75
CA GLU A 51 18.47 -14.33 -1.55
C GLU A 51 17.93 -15.62 -0.90
N PHE A 52 16.62 -15.74 -0.71
CA PHE A 52 15.99 -16.97 -0.23
C PHE A 52 16.37 -18.18 -1.08
N ASN A 53 16.23 -18.08 -2.38
CA ASN A 53 16.53 -19.16 -3.33
C ASN A 53 18.02 -19.58 -3.30
N GLN A 54 18.92 -18.66 -3.00
CA GLN A 54 20.37 -18.94 -2.90
C GLN A 54 20.82 -19.46 -1.53
N THR A 55 20.04 -19.23 -0.48
CA THR A 55 20.35 -19.55 0.92
C THR A 55 19.39 -20.60 1.48
N THR A 56 18.46 -20.20 2.31
CA THR A 56 17.50 -21.07 3.02
C THR A 56 16.69 -21.96 2.07
N GLY A 57 16.27 -21.43 0.94
CA GLY A 57 15.56 -22.19 -0.09
C GLY A 57 16.42 -23.33 -0.64
N LYS A 58 17.66 -23.02 -1.00
CA LYS A 58 18.61 -24.04 -1.48
C LYS A 58 18.90 -25.11 -0.43
N GLU A 59 19.07 -24.74 0.84
CA GLU A 59 19.35 -25.67 1.93
C GLU A 59 18.19 -26.64 2.18
N ASN A 60 16.95 -26.17 2.00
CA ASN A 60 15.72 -26.93 2.20
C ASN A 60 15.18 -27.55 0.90
N GLY A 61 15.83 -27.35 -0.26
CA GLY A 61 15.36 -27.86 -1.55
C GLY A 61 14.09 -27.15 -2.03
N ILE A 62 13.93 -25.87 -1.71
CA ILE A 62 12.79 -25.02 -2.07
C ILE A 62 13.25 -23.95 -3.07
N PHE A 63 12.45 -23.70 -4.08
CA PHE A 63 12.68 -22.62 -5.06
C PHE A 63 11.38 -21.83 -5.26
N VAL A 64 11.41 -20.51 -5.06
CA VAL A 64 10.29 -19.61 -5.32
C VAL A 64 10.50 -18.96 -6.69
N SER A 65 9.55 -19.17 -7.59
CA SER A 65 9.53 -18.60 -8.95
C SER A 65 8.50 -17.48 -9.02
N VAL A 66 8.96 -16.27 -9.33
CA VAL A 66 8.13 -15.06 -9.25
C VAL A 66 7.55 -14.69 -10.60
N VAL A 67 6.28 -14.24 -10.58
CA VAL A 67 5.65 -13.46 -11.63
C VAL A 67 5.16 -12.15 -11.00
N SER A 68 5.80 -11.03 -11.35
CA SER A 68 5.41 -9.70 -10.88
C SER A 68 4.18 -9.20 -11.61
N VAL A 69 3.25 -8.55 -10.88
CA VAL A 69 2.04 -7.94 -11.42
C VAL A 69 2.11 -6.43 -11.19
N THR A 70 1.49 -5.65 -12.05
CA THR A 70 1.68 -4.19 -12.10
C THR A 70 1.10 -3.43 -10.91
N ASN A 71 -0.04 -3.87 -10.38
CA ASN A 71 -0.72 -3.26 -9.23
C ASN A 71 -1.70 -4.23 -8.57
N SER A 72 -2.28 -3.81 -7.44
CA SER A 72 -3.21 -4.65 -6.65
C SER A 72 -4.47 -5.05 -7.42
N SER A 73 -5.06 -4.17 -8.22
CA SER A 73 -6.27 -4.51 -9.00
C SER A 73 -5.96 -5.57 -10.05
N ALA A 74 -4.83 -5.44 -10.76
CA ALA A 74 -4.44 -6.43 -11.79
C ALA A 74 -4.16 -7.82 -11.20
N ILE A 75 -3.66 -7.92 -9.95
CA ILE A 75 -3.47 -9.22 -9.31
C ILE A 75 -4.80 -9.79 -8.83
N ASP A 76 -5.69 -8.97 -8.27
CA ASP A 76 -7.03 -9.39 -7.86
C ASP A 76 -7.81 -9.95 -9.05
N ASP A 77 -7.86 -9.21 -10.18
CA ASP A 77 -8.51 -9.65 -11.43
C ASP A 77 -7.93 -10.99 -11.92
N ALA A 78 -6.61 -11.13 -11.92
CA ALA A 78 -5.96 -12.37 -12.34
C ALA A 78 -6.25 -13.56 -11.41
N LEU A 79 -6.30 -13.31 -10.08
CA LEU A 79 -6.65 -14.32 -9.08
C LEU A 79 -8.11 -14.75 -9.21
N ILE A 80 -9.03 -13.82 -9.39
CA ILE A 80 -10.46 -14.06 -9.57
C ILE A 80 -10.68 -14.88 -10.86
N ALA A 81 -10.14 -14.43 -11.99
CA ALA A 81 -10.22 -15.16 -13.25
C ALA A 81 -9.67 -16.59 -13.15
N SER A 82 -8.55 -16.77 -12.44
CA SER A 82 -7.96 -18.09 -12.17
C SER A 82 -8.82 -18.95 -11.25
N ALA A 83 -9.42 -18.37 -10.20
CA ALA A 83 -10.29 -19.06 -9.25
C ALA A 83 -11.55 -19.61 -9.93
N HIS A 84 -12.10 -18.86 -10.88
CA HIS A 84 -13.30 -19.20 -11.64
C HIS A 84 -13.01 -20.00 -12.92
N ASN A 85 -11.72 -20.31 -13.21
CA ASN A 85 -11.30 -21.01 -14.44
C ASN A 85 -11.80 -20.34 -15.72
N GLU A 86 -11.71 -19.01 -15.79
CA GLU A 86 -12.13 -18.25 -16.95
C GLU A 86 -11.31 -18.60 -18.21
N PRO A 87 -11.89 -18.51 -19.41
CA PRO A 87 -11.17 -18.79 -20.64
C PRO A 87 -9.95 -17.87 -20.82
N GLY A 88 -8.75 -18.45 -20.84
CA GLY A 88 -7.50 -17.71 -20.96
C GLY A 88 -6.84 -17.32 -19.64
N ALA A 89 -7.47 -17.61 -18.51
CA ALA A 89 -6.86 -17.40 -17.20
C ALA A 89 -5.60 -18.25 -17.01
N VAL A 90 -4.61 -17.67 -16.33
CA VAL A 90 -3.39 -18.37 -15.93
C VAL A 90 -3.68 -19.25 -14.72
N SER A 91 -2.96 -20.37 -14.56
CA SER A 91 -3.15 -21.24 -13.40
C SER A 91 -2.85 -20.50 -12.09
N MET A 92 -3.65 -20.75 -11.06
CA MET A 92 -3.49 -20.19 -9.71
C MET A 92 -2.05 -20.42 -9.21
N PRO A 93 -1.36 -19.38 -8.72
CA PRO A 93 -0.03 -19.55 -8.13
C PRO A 93 -0.09 -20.29 -6.79
N ASP A 94 1.05 -20.83 -6.34
CA ASP A 94 1.14 -21.44 -5.00
C ASP A 94 1.13 -20.37 -3.89
N LEU A 95 1.74 -19.20 -4.15
CA LEU A 95 1.81 -18.05 -3.25
C LEU A 95 1.35 -16.78 -3.97
N PHE A 96 0.68 -15.89 -3.27
CA PHE A 96 0.33 -14.58 -3.81
C PHE A 96 0.17 -13.52 -2.72
N THR A 97 0.32 -12.25 -3.11
CA THR A 97 0.05 -11.13 -2.21
C THR A 97 -1.24 -10.43 -2.63
N ALA A 98 -2.17 -10.30 -1.70
CA ALA A 98 -3.47 -9.67 -1.93
C ALA A 98 -4.03 -9.06 -0.65
N TYR A 99 -5.14 -8.35 -0.78
CA TYR A 99 -5.98 -7.96 0.35
C TYR A 99 -6.97 -9.07 0.71
N PRO A 100 -7.48 -9.13 1.95
CA PRO A 100 -8.40 -10.19 2.40
C PRO A 100 -9.68 -10.35 1.56
N ARG A 101 -10.12 -9.30 0.86
CA ARG A 101 -11.32 -9.34 0.00
C ARG A 101 -11.29 -10.43 -1.08
N VAL A 102 -10.11 -10.86 -1.53
CA VAL A 102 -10.01 -11.94 -2.54
C VAL A 102 -10.44 -13.31 -2.01
N VAL A 103 -10.54 -13.47 -0.68
CA VAL A 103 -10.90 -14.75 -0.05
C VAL A 103 -12.33 -15.17 -0.42
N GLU A 104 -13.23 -14.22 -0.57
CA GLU A 104 -14.61 -14.47 -1.02
C GLU A 104 -14.63 -15.19 -2.37
N GLU A 105 -13.85 -14.73 -3.33
CA GLU A 105 -13.80 -15.26 -4.69
C GLU A 105 -12.98 -16.55 -4.82
N ILE A 106 -11.90 -16.68 -4.03
CA ILE A 106 -11.04 -17.86 -4.07
C ILE A 106 -11.65 -19.02 -3.29
N GLY A 107 -12.30 -18.75 -2.16
CA GLY A 107 -12.80 -19.70 -1.19
C GLY A 107 -11.80 -19.97 -0.06
N LEU A 108 -12.27 -19.79 1.19
CA LEU A 108 -11.47 -19.95 2.40
C LEU A 108 -10.84 -21.35 2.53
N ASP A 109 -11.59 -22.40 2.15
CA ASP A 109 -11.18 -23.80 2.21
C ASP A 109 -10.04 -24.17 1.26
N ARG A 110 -9.78 -23.34 0.24
CA ARG A 110 -8.69 -23.49 -0.72
C ARG A 110 -7.37 -22.86 -0.25
N LEU A 111 -7.42 -22.06 0.81
CA LEU A 111 -6.26 -21.34 1.35
C LEU A 111 -5.58 -22.15 2.47
N LEU A 112 -4.27 -21.96 2.60
CA LEU A 112 -3.48 -22.50 3.68
C LEU A 112 -3.80 -21.75 4.97
N ASP A 113 -4.08 -22.46 6.05
CA ASP A 113 -4.11 -21.88 7.39
C ASP A 113 -2.69 -21.80 7.95
N TRP A 114 -2.11 -20.62 7.92
CA TRP A 114 -0.78 -20.37 8.50
C TRP A 114 -0.72 -20.71 10.00
N GLY A 115 -1.87 -20.68 10.68
CA GLY A 115 -1.98 -21.06 12.08
C GLY A 115 -1.61 -22.50 12.37
N GLU A 116 -1.68 -23.39 11.39
CA GLU A 116 -1.24 -24.79 11.50
C GLU A 116 0.30 -24.93 11.45
N TYR A 117 1.01 -23.95 10.88
CA TYR A 117 2.46 -23.96 10.64
C TYR A 117 3.24 -23.01 11.54
N LEU A 118 2.57 -22.07 12.21
CA LEU A 118 3.16 -21.13 13.16
C LEU A 118 2.86 -21.55 14.60
N SER A 119 3.88 -21.68 15.42
CA SER A 119 3.71 -21.85 16.86
C SER A 119 3.06 -20.64 17.51
N ALA A 120 2.56 -20.78 18.74
CA ALA A 120 2.00 -19.66 19.49
C ALA A 120 3.05 -18.55 19.74
N GLU A 121 4.31 -18.91 19.96
CA GLU A 121 5.41 -17.98 20.12
C GLU A 121 5.69 -17.20 18.83
N GLU A 122 5.77 -17.89 17.68
CA GLU A 122 5.97 -17.25 16.37
C GLU A 122 4.82 -16.29 16.04
N ARG A 123 3.56 -16.66 16.35
CA ARG A 123 2.40 -15.76 16.16
C ARG A 123 2.47 -14.53 17.05
N SER A 124 2.86 -14.70 18.33
CA SER A 124 2.98 -13.57 19.26
C SER A 124 4.13 -12.61 18.95
N ALA A 125 5.02 -12.97 18.01
CA ALA A 125 6.08 -12.06 17.55
C ALA A 125 5.58 -10.99 16.58
N TYR A 126 4.43 -11.19 15.95
CA TYR A 126 3.85 -10.21 15.03
C TYR A 126 3.20 -9.04 15.80
N VAL A 127 3.02 -7.91 15.12
CA VAL A 127 2.16 -6.84 15.60
C VAL A 127 0.70 -7.33 15.56
N ASP A 128 0.03 -7.35 16.70
CA ASP A 128 -1.29 -7.99 16.85
C ASP A 128 -2.29 -7.48 15.80
N ALA A 129 -2.44 -6.18 15.65
CA ALA A 129 -3.37 -5.57 14.69
C ALA A 129 -3.07 -5.97 13.22
N PHE A 130 -1.81 -6.28 12.88
CA PHE A 130 -1.44 -6.70 11.53
C PHE A 130 -1.76 -8.18 11.30
N LEU A 131 -1.60 -9.00 12.33
CA LEU A 131 -1.92 -10.43 12.25
C LEU A 131 -3.43 -10.66 12.27
N GLU A 132 -4.18 -9.90 13.08
CA GLU A 132 -5.64 -10.00 13.20
C GLU A 132 -6.37 -9.79 11.86
N GLU A 133 -5.87 -8.89 11.01
CA GLU A 133 -6.41 -8.66 9.67
C GLU A 133 -6.37 -9.91 8.77
N GLY A 134 -5.46 -10.84 9.03
CA GLY A 134 -5.33 -12.11 8.33
C GLY A 134 -6.18 -13.24 8.88
N ILE A 135 -6.90 -13.03 9.99
CA ILE A 135 -7.73 -14.05 10.62
C ILE A 135 -9.17 -13.94 10.12
N LEU A 136 -9.57 -14.90 9.28
CA LEU A 136 -10.93 -15.01 8.77
C LEU A 136 -11.56 -16.31 9.29
N GLU A 137 -12.77 -16.22 9.85
CA GLU A 137 -13.47 -17.39 10.42
C GLU A 137 -12.61 -18.27 11.35
N LYS A 138 -11.70 -17.66 12.10
CA LYS A 138 -10.73 -18.27 13.03
C LYS A 138 -9.52 -18.94 12.36
N HIS A 139 -9.37 -18.87 11.04
CA HIS A 139 -8.21 -19.34 10.28
C HIS A 139 -7.29 -18.18 9.97
N LEU A 140 -6.00 -18.32 10.21
CA LEU A 140 -5.00 -17.36 9.79
C LEU A 140 -4.63 -17.64 8.33
N VAL A 141 -5.34 -17.04 7.39
CA VAL A 141 -5.15 -17.31 5.95
C VAL A 141 -4.27 -16.29 5.25
N MET A 142 -4.05 -15.13 5.86
CA MET A 142 -3.14 -14.10 5.35
C MET A 142 -2.02 -13.82 6.35
N LEU A 143 -0.77 -13.99 5.93
CA LEU A 143 0.40 -13.64 6.74
C LEU A 143 0.84 -12.22 6.38
N PRO A 144 0.90 -11.27 7.34
CA PRO A 144 1.45 -9.96 7.05
C PRO A 144 2.96 -10.09 6.77
N ILE A 145 3.41 -9.59 5.62
CA ILE A 145 4.85 -9.56 5.25
C ILE A 145 5.38 -8.14 5.14
N ALA A 146 4.49 -7.18 4.89
CA ALA A 146 4.79 -5.76 4.83
C ALA A 146 3.48 -4.97 5.00
N LYS A 147 3.50 -3.95 5.84
CA LYS A 147 2.35 -3.08 6.05
C LYS A 147 2.66 -1.67 5.55
N SER A 148 1.66 -0.85 5.37
CA SER A 148 1.81 0.56 5.00
C SER A 148 0.71 1.39 5.64
N THR A 149 0.92 2.69 5.62
CA THR A 149 -0.10 3.68 5.98
C THR A 149 -0.06 4.83 4.97
N GLU A 150 -0.78 5.90 5.22
CA GLU A 150 -0.74 7.08 4.38
C GLU A 150 -0.04 8.25 5.08
N LEU A 151 0.68 9.03 4.29
CA LEU A 151 1.41 10.22 4.72
C LEU A 151 1.13 11.36 3.74
N LEU A 152 1.46 12.57 4.15
CA LEU A 152 1.48 13.73 3.26
C LEU A 152 2.88 13.90 2.69
N PHE A 153 2.98 13.92 1.37
CA PHE A 153 4.20 14.21 0.60
C PHE A 153 4.12 15.62 0.02
N LEU A 154 5.23 16.33 0.02
CA LEU A 154 5.32 17.71 -0.44
C LEU A 154 6.56 17.94 -1.31
N ASN A 155 6.40 18.55 -2.48
CA ASN A 155 7.49 19.18 -3.20
C ASN A 155 7.83 20.50 -2.50
N LYS A 156 8.81 20.41 -1.60
CA LYS A 156 9.19 21.53 -0.74
C LYS A 156 9.77 22.70 -1.56
N THR A 157 10.52 22.41 -2.61
CA THR A 157 11.13 23.46 -3.46
C THR A 157 10.08 24.39 -4.07
N ILE A 158 8.98 23.85 -4.59
CA ILE A 158 7.91 24.67 -5.17
C ILE A 158 7.08 25.31 -4.07
N PHE A 159 6.81 24.58 -2.98
CA PHE A 159 6.09 25.11 -1.83
C PHE A 159 6.81 26.31 -1.19
N ASP A 160 8.12 26.26 -1.05
CA ASP A 160 8.92 27.37 -0.47
C ASP A 160 8.81 28.64 -1.31
N ARG A 161 8.72 28.54 -2.65
CA ARG A 161 8.45 29.71 -3.52
C ARG A 161 7.06 30.29 -3.27
N PHE A 162 6.06 29.43 -3.21
CA PHE A 162 4.69 29.85 -2.87
C PHE A 162 4.64 30.51 -1.48
N ALA A 163 5.29 29.89 -0.49
CA ALA A 163 5.36 30.40 0.87
C ALA A 163 6.07 31.76 0.98
N ALA A 164 7.13 31.96 0.21
CA ALA A 164 7.84 33.23 0.18
C ALA A 164 6.98 34.41 -0.31
N ASP A 165 6.09 34.14 -1.27
CA ASP A 165 5.22 35.17 -1.85
C ASP A 165 3.94 35.42 -1.04
N THR A 166 3.42 34.37 -0.34
CA THR A 166 2.10 34.38 0.30
C THR A 166 2.12 34.37 1.81
N GLY A 167 3.25 33.96 2.41
CA GLY A 167 3.36 33.72 3.85
C GLY A 167 2.79 32.36 4.31
N ALA A 168 2.50 31.44 3.39
CA ALA A 168 2.09 30.07 3.68
C ALA A 168 3.11 29.38 4.61
N SER A 169 2.65 28.45 5.43
CA SER A 169 3.49 27.77 6.42
C SER A 169 3.32 26.25 6.35
N GLU A 170 4.41 25.51 6.51
CA GLU A 170 4.37 24.04 6.61
C GLU A 170 3.50 23.55 7.78
N LYS A 171 3.29 24.37 8.81
CA LYS A 171 2.37 24.02 9.93
C LYS A 171 0.92 23.90 9.47
N ASP A 172 0.55 24.62 8.42
CA ASP A 172 -0.80 24.59 7.86
C ASP A 172 -1.08 23.30 7.08
N LEU A 173 -0.04 22.47 6.84
CA LEU A 173 -0.17 21.17 6.19
C LEU A 173 -0.65 20.06 7.14
N LEU A 174 -0.57 20.26 8.46
CA LEU A 174 -0.82 19.22 9.46
C LEU A 174 -2.33 19.02 9.76
N HIS A 175 -3.17 19.96 9.33
CA HIS A 175 -4.63 19.89 9.48
C HIS A 175 -5.33 20.18 8.15
N PHE A 176 -6.42 19.46 7.88
CA PHE A 176 -7.13 19.56 6.61
C PHE A 176 -7.71 20.95 6.35
N GLU A 177 -8.23 21.63 7.36
CA GLU A 177 -8.85 22.95 7.18
C GLU A 177 -7.84 23.99 6.65
N PRO A 178 -6.66 24.22 7.28
CA PRO A 178 -5.67 25.13 6.72
C PRO A 178 -5.02 24.58 5.45
N LEU A 179 -4.81 23.26 5.31
CA LEU A 179 -4.29 22.67 4.07
C LEU A 179 -5.21 22.98 2.87
N PHE A 180 -6.51 22.79 3.00
CA PHE A 180 -7.46 23.08 1.93
C PHE A 180 -7.50 24.58 1.59
N HIS A 181 -7.32 25.44 2.59
CA HIS A 181 -7.17 26.86 2.33
C HIS A 181 -5.89 27.18 1.52
N LEU A 182 -4.75 26.56 1.89
CA LEU A 182 -3.50 26.69 1.12
C LEU A 182 -3.67 26.17 -0.31
N CYS A 183 -4.40 25.09 -0.53
CA CYS A 183 -4.65 24.56 -1.86
C CYS A 183 -5.38 25.58 -2.75
N SER A 184 -6.39 26.26 -2.22
CA SER A 184 -7.11 27.31 -2.94
C SER A 184 -6.20 28.52 -3.22
N GLN A 185 -5.39 28.96 -2.24
CA GLN A 185 -4.43 30.06 -2.43
C GLN A 185 -3.36 29.69 -3.47
N TYR A 186 -2.89 28.46 -3.49
CA TYR A 186 -1.90 27.99 -4.47
C TYR A 186 -2.47 28.00 -5.89
N TYR A 187 -3.71 27.58 -6.07
CA TYR A 187 -4.40 27.61 -7.36
C TYR A 187 -4.45 29.04 -7.91
N ASP A 188 -4.82 30.02 -7.07
CA ASP A 188 -4.86 31.42 -7.45
C ASP A 188 -3.46 31.99 -7.73
N TRP A 189 -2.47 31.68 -6.88
CA TRP A 189 -1.09 32.13 -7.02
C TRP A 189 -0.40 31.57 -8.26
N SER A 190 -0.62 30.30 -8.56
CA SER A 190 0.02 29.59 -9.68
C SER A 190 -0.62 29.88 -11.04
N GLY A 191 -1.79 30.55 -11.07
CA GLY A 191 -2.56 30.77 -12.27
C GLY A 191 -3.31 29.54 -12.76
N GLY A 192 -3.73 28.66 -11.83
CA GLY A 192 -4.64 27.53 -12.11
C GLY A 192 -4.00 26.14 -12.02
N LEU A 193 -2.84 25.99 -11.36
CA LEU A 193 -2.29 24.67 -11.07
C LEU A 193 -2.87 24.13 -9.76
N GLU A 194 -3.22 22.83 -9.77
CA GLU A 194 -3.70 22.14 -8.59
C GLU A 194 -2.55 21.93 -7.57
N MET A 195 -2.79 22.15 -6.29
CA MET A 195 -1.76 21.94 -5.26
C MET A 195 -1.68 20.50 -4.80
N PHE A 196 -2.83 19.85 -4.61
CA PHE A 196 -2.98 18.69 -3.77
C PHE A 196 -3.77 17.57 -4.45
N GLN A 197 -3.39 16.32 -4.21
CA GLN A 197 -4.16 15.15 -4.64
C GLN A 197 -4.37 14.18 -3.49
N ILE A 198 -5.61 13.72 -3.32
CA ILE A 198 -5.98 12.57 -2.51
C ILE A 198 -5.93 11.35 -3.42
N ASN A 199 -4.99 10.44 -3.17
CA ASN A 199 -4.85 9.26 -4.04
C ASN A 199 -6.00 8.26 -3.89
N ASP A 200 -6.69 8.28 -2.75
CA ASP A 200 -7.76 7.35 -2.42
C ASP A 200 -8.83 8.07 -1.58
N PHE A 201 -9.91 8.50 -2.22
CA PHE A 201 -11.00 9.21 -1.56
C PHE A 201 -11.78 8.30 -0.60
N TYR A 202 -11.92 7.01 -0.93
CA TYR A 202 -12.60 6.09 -0.02
C TYR A 202 -11.88 5.99 1.32
N HIS A 203 -10.55 5.87 1.30
CA HIS A 203 -9.75 5.89 2.54
C HIS A 203 -9.86 7.22 3.28
N TYR A 204 -9.80 8.35 2.54
CA TYR A 204 -9.96 9.67 3.13
C TYR A 204 -11.27 9.81 3.88
N PHE A 205 -12.41 9.40 3.31
CA PHE A 205 -13.69 9.43 4.00
C PHE A 205 -13.73 8.44 5.17
N LEU A 206 -13.29 7.22 4.95
CA LEU A 206 -13.32 6.16 5.97
C LEU A 206 -12.64 6.59 7.27
N VAL A 207 -11.38 7.06 7.18
CA VAL A 207 -10.60 7.39 8.38
C VAL A 207 -11.04 8.70 9.04
N ASN A 208 -11.45 9.70 8.25
CA ASN A 208 -11.86 10.98 8.80
C ASN A 208 -13.28 10.96 9.40
N ILE A 209 -14.15 10.07 8.92
CA ILE A 209 -15.45 9.78 9.54
C ILE A 209 -15.24 8.97 10.83
N ALA A 210 -14.38 7.93 10.80
CA ALA A 210 -14.03 7.16 11.98
C ALA A 210 -13.39 8.02 13.08
N GLY A 211 -12.53 8.98 12.72
CA GLY A 211 -11.95 9.95 13.65
C GLY A 211 -13.00 10.83 14.38
N ARG A 212 -14.20 10.92 13.84
CA ARG A 212 -15.39 11.58 14.45
C ARG A 212 -16.33 10.60 15.16
N SER A 213 -15.90 9.35 15.33
CA SER A 213 -16.72 8.27 15.87
C SER A 213 -17.95 7.94 15.03
N GLY A 214 -17.92 8.28 13.73
CA GLY A 214 -18.93 7.88 12.75
C GLY A 214 -18.54 6.57 12.05
N GLU A 215 -19.48 6.01 11.30
CA GLU A 215 -19.29 4.82 10.49
C GLU A 215 -19.61 5.16 9.02
N PHE A 216 -18.63 5.03 8.15
CA PHE A 216 -18.82 5.29 6.71
C PHE A 216 -19.43 4.09 5.99
N VAL A 217 -19.16 2.88 6.48
CA VAL A 217 -19.71 1.62 5.95
C VAL A 217 -20.64 1.02 6.99
N GLN A 218 -21.91 0.86 6.63
CA GLN A 218 -22.94 0.24 7.49
C GLN A 218 -23.61 -0.88 6.71
N ASP A 219 -23.53 -2.11 7.21
CA ASP A 219 -24.11 -3.30 6.57
C ASP A 219 -23.72 -3.44 5.07
N GLY A 220 -22.45 -3.14 4.74
CA GLY A 220 -21.94 -3.20 3.35
C GLY A 220 -22.34 -2.01 2.46
N THR A 221 -23.00 -1.00 3.01
CA THR A 221 -23.48 0.19 2.27
C THR A 221 -22.76 1.44 2.77
N LEU A 222 -22.46 2.39 1.88
CA LEU A 222 -21.83 3.66 2.23
C LEU A 222 -22.87 4.64 2.78
N ASP A 223 -22.66 5.16 3.99
CA ASP A 223 -23.48 6.24 4.55
C ASP A 223 -22.92 7.62 4.13
N CYS A 224 -23.42 8.13 3.01
CA CYS A 224 -23.16 9.49 2.55
C CYS A 224 -24.15 10.52 3.11
N SER A 225 -25.06 10.11 4.03
CA SER A 225 -26.10 10.98 4.60
C SER A 225 -25.77 11.46 6.01
N SER A 226 -24.77 10.87 6.67
CA SER A 226 -24.39 11.23 8.04
C SER A 226 -23.84 12.66 8.14
N LYS A 227 -23.94 13.24 9.31
CA LYS A 227 -23.34 14.56 9.62
C LYS A 227 -21.82 14.50 9.51
N GLU A 228 -21.22 13.40 9.91
CA GLU A 228 -19.78 13.17 9.84
C GLU A 228 -19.30 13.14 8.41
N PHE A 229 -20.06 12.55 7.49
CA PHE A 229 -19.78 12.61 6.05
C PHE A 229 -19.80 14.06 5.54
N GLU A 230 -20.82 14.84 5.87
CA GLU A 230 -20.90 16.26 5.46
C GLU A 230 -19.73 17.08 5.99
N GLN A 231 -19.31 16.88 7.23
CA GLN A 231 -18.18 17.57 7.84
C GLN A 231 -16.85 17.28 7.16
N VAL A 232 -16.69 16.08 6.61
CA VAL A 232 -15.51 15.67 5.84
C VAL A 232 -15.61 16.13 4.38
N TYR A 233 -16.81 16.07 3.81
CA TYR A 233 -17.09 16.36 2.42
C TYR A 233 -16.95 17.86 2.06
N PHE A 234 -17.62 18.74 2.78
CA PHE A 234 -17.73 20.14 2.37
C PHE A 234 -16.38 20.89 2.27
N PRO A 235 -15.45 20.79 3.23
CA PRO A 235 -14.15 21.44 3.09
C PRO A 235 -13.36 20.94 1.88
N MET A 236 -13.34 19.64 1.67
CA MET A 236 -12.66 18.98 0.55
C MET A 236 -13.31 19.34 -0.79
N ALA A 237 -14.64 19.25 -0.88
CA ALA A 237 -15.38 19.53 -2.10
C ALA A 237 -15.28 21.02 -2.52
N ARG A 238 -15.32 21.96 -1.56
CA ARG A 238 -15.08 23.39 -1.81
C ARG A 238 -13.72 23.59 -2.48
N THR A 239 -12.69 22.94 -1.98
CA THR A 239 -11.32 23.05 -2.52
C THR A 239 -11.22 22.44 -3.92
N ALA A 240 -11.89 21.31 -4.16
CA ALA A 240 -11.93 20.67 -5.48
C ALA A 240 -12.71 21.50 -6.49
N ILE A 241 -13.86 22.05 -6.11
CA ILE A 241 -14.68 22.93 -6.97
C ILE A 241 -13.94 24.23 -7.29
N HIS A 242 -13.18 24.79 -6.36
CA HIS A 242 -12.33 25.94 -6.61
C HIS A 242 -11.18 25.64 -7.58
N GLY A 243 -10.61 24.42 -7.53
CA GLY A 243 -9.51 23.96 -8.39
C GLY A 243 -8.20 23.63 -7.64
N GLY A 244 -8.16 23.81 -6.32
CA GLY A 244 -6.95 23.55 -5.53
C GLY A 244 -6.67 22.06 -5.26
N LEU A 245 -7.69 21.19 -5.40
CA LEU A 245 -7.61 19.74 -5.21
C LEU A 245 -7.83 19.00 -6.53
N CYS A 246 -6.88 18.17 -6.90
CA CYS A 246 -6.95 17.35 -8.11
C CYS A 246 -7.99 16.22 -7.98
N THR A 247 -8.90 16.17 -8.94
CA THR A 247 -9.91 15.11 -9.08
C THR A 247 -9.67 14.22 -10.29
N GLY A 248 -8.53 14.38 -10.98
CA GLY A 248 -8.18 13.59 -12.16
C GLY A 248 -7.80 12.14 -11.81
N ASP A 249 -7.89 11.27 -12.81
CA ASP A 249 -7.50 9.86 -12.68
C ASP A 249 -5.99 9.66 -12.57
N GLY A 250 -5.59 8.53 -12.02
CA GLY A 250 -4.19 8.11 -11.86
C GLY A 250 -3.56 8.59 -10.54
N TYR A 251 -2.32 8.20 -10.36
CA TYR A 251 -1.59 8.49 -9.13
C TYR A 251 -0.93 9.86 -9.15
N ALA A 252 -0.88 10.50 -7.98
CA ALA A 252 -0.17 11.78 -7.81
C ALA A 252 1.30 11.71 -8.24
N SER A 253 1.95 10.55 -8.10
CA SER A 253 3.33 10.34 -8.54
C SER A 253 3.57 10.59 -10.04
N ASP A 254 2.55 10.48 -10.88
CA ASP A 254 2.67 10.80 -12.31
C ASP A 254 2.62 12.30 -12.54
N ARG A 255 1.71 13.03 -11.86
CA ARG A 255 1.62 14.50 -11.89
C ARG A 255 2.77 15.18 -11.15
N TRP A 256 3.34 14.51 -10.16
CA TRP A 256 4.55 14.97 -9.46
C TRP A 256 5.73 15.19 -10.42
N LYS A 257 5.89 14.30 -11.40
CA LYS A 257 6.99 14.35 -12.38
C LYS A 257 6.95 15.59 -13.26
N THR A 258 5.78 16.22 -13.40
CA THR A 258 5.53 17.41 -14.24
C THR A 258 5.21 18.65 -13.41
N ALA A 259 5.23 18.54 -12.09
CA ALA A 259 4.82 19.60 -11.15
C ALA A 259 3.37 20.08 -11.35
N GLU A 260 2.52 19.27 -11.97
CA GLU A 260 1.08 19.54 -12.07
C GLU A 260 0.39 19.46 -10.70
N VAL A 261 0.95 18.63 -9.78
CA VAL A 261 0.57 18.55 -8.38
C VAL A 261 1.85 18.57 -7.54
N ILE A 262 1.86 19.37 -6.48
CA ILE A 262 3.04 19.53 -5.61
C ILE A 262 2.90 18.89 -4.24
N SER A 263 1.70 18.43 -3.87
CA SER A 263 1.51 17.66 -2.63
C SER A 263 0.44 16.58 -2.80
N ASN A 264 0.54 15.52 -2.01
CA ASN A 264 -0.48 14.48 -2.00
C ASN A 264 -0.49 13.72 -0.69
N ILE A 265 -1.64 13.14 -0.36
CA ILE A 265 -1.69 12.02 0.59
C ILE A 265 -1.70 10.70 -0.17
N GLY A 266 -0.91 9.75 0.32
CA GLY A 266 -0.78 8.44 -0.31
C GLY A 266 0.03 7.47 0.53
N SER A 267 0.10 6.24 0.07
CA SER A 267 0.80 5.17 0.77
C SER A 267 2.29 5.47 1.00
N THR A 268 2.82 5.06 2.15
CA THR A 268 4.25 5.08 2.46
C THR A 268 5.09 4.43 1.36
N ALA A 269 4.59 3.34 0.76
CA ALA A 269 5.24 2.69 -0.38
C ALA A 269 5.27 3.56 -1.65
N GLY A 270 4.46 4.62 -1.73
CA GLY A 270 4.46 5.60 -2.81
C GLY A 270 5.78 6.36 -2.95
N MET A 271 6.57 6.45 -1.87
CA MET A 271 7.88 7.08 -1.87
C MET A 271 8.82 6.52 -2.96
N LEU A 272 8.71 5.25 -3.31
CA LEU A 272 9.50 4.63 -4.39
C LEU A 272 9.29 5.29 -5.76
N TYR A 273 8.13 5.89 -5.98
CA TYR A 273 7.70 6.45 -7.27
C TYR A 273 7.88 7.96 -7.38
N LEU A 274 8.14 8.63 -6.25
CA LEU A 274 8.46 10.05 -6.24
C LEU A 274 9.87 10.28 -6.76
N ARG A 275 9.99 11.25 -7.67
CA ARG A 275 11.27 11.68 -8.23
C ARG A 275 11.80 12.87 -7.44
N ASP A 276 13.10 13.01 -7.40
CA ASP A 276 13.85 14.16 -6.85
C ASP A 276 14.06 15.29 -7.88
N TYR A 277 13.36 15.21 -9.00
CA TYR A 277 13.29 16.26 -10.03
C TYR A 277 11.92 16.29 -10.70
N VAL A 278 11.59 17.45 -11.24
CA VAL A 278 10.42 17.67 -12.11
C VAL A 278 10.85 18.03 -13.51
N THR A 279 10.02 17.71 -14.51
CA THR A 279 10.20 18.11 -15.90
C THR A 279 9.00 18.94 -16.31
N TYR A 280 9.22 20.21 -16.60
CA TYR A 280 8.16 21.14 -17.01
C TYR A 280 7.74 20.93 -18.48
N GLN A 281 6.63 21.54 -18.87
CA GLN A 281 6.08 21.42 -20.23
C GLN A 281 7.03 21.90 -21.33
N ASP A 282 7.95 22.82 -21.02
CA ASP A 282 8.99 23.29 -21.93
C ASP A 282 10.21 22.37 -22.02
N ASN A 283 10.15 21.18 -21.38
CA ASN A 283 11.22 20.19 -21.24
C ASN A 283 12.42 20.65 -20.38
N THR A 284 12.31 21.73 -19.63
CA THR A 284 13.29 22.05 -18.60
C THR A 284 13.11 21.13 -17.40
N THR A 285 14.21 20.82 -16.72
CA THR A 285 14.20 19.99 -15.50
C THR A 285 14.69 20.79 -14.31
N GLU A 286 14.14 20.55 -13.14
CA GLU A 286 14.55 21.13 -11.88
C GLU A 286 14.68 20.05 -10.82
N GLU A 287 15.81 20.03 -10.09
CA GLU A 287 15.96 19.21 -8.88
C GLU A 287 15.08 19.78 -7.78
N ILE A 288 14.39 18.91 -7.05
CA ILE A 288 13.47 19.27 -5.99
C ILE A 288 13.78 18.55 -4.70
N GLU A 289 13.50 19.22 -3.60
CA GLU A 289 13.48 18.63 -2.26
C GLU A 289 12.08 18.10 -1.96
N THR A 290 11.99 16.84 -1.54
CA THR A 290 10.77 16.22 -1.03
C THR A 290 10.73 16.35 0.48
N ALA A 291 9.61 16.76 1.05
CA ALA A 291 9.32 16.68 2.47
C ALA A 291 8.17 15.69 2.73
N VAL A 292 8.17 15.09 3.93
CA VAL A 292 7.18 14.11 4.34
C VAL A 292 6.63 14.50 5.71
N TYR A 293 5.31 14.51 5.83
CA TYR A 293 4.61 14.89 7.06
C TYR A 293 3.64 13.77 7.47
N PRO A 294 3.24 13.70 8.75
CA PRO A 294 2.11 12.91 9.20
C PRO A 294 0.87 13.12 8.32
N TYR A 295 0.02 12.11 8.26
CA TYR A 295 -1.30 12.26 7.63
C TYR A 295 -2.06 13.42 8.27
N PRO A 296 -2.62 14.38 7.52
CA PRO A 296 -3.35 15.49 8.11
C PRO A 296 -4.59 15.02 8.88
N SER A 297 -4.96 15.74 9.91
CA SER A 297 -6.19 15.46 10.66
C SER A 297 -7.09 16.68 10.64
N PHE A 298 -8.38 16.48 10.86
CA PHE A 298 -9.27 17.60 11.17
C PHE A 298 -9.08 18.03 12.62
N SER A 299 -9.17 19.32 12.89
CA SER A 299 -8.95 19.89 14.24
C SER A 299 -10.00 19.47 15.28
N ASP A 300 -11.18 19.05 14.82
CA ASP A 300 -12.33 18.61 15.64
C ASP A 300 -12.50 17.08 15.67
N ALA A 301 -11.50 16.33 15.22
CA ALA A 301 -11.53 14.85 15.13
C ALA A 301 -10.31 14.23 15.80
N SER A 302 -10.43 12.97 16.21
CA SER A 302 -9.28 12.17 16.64
C SER A 302 -8.42 11.80 15.44
N PRO A 303 -7.08 12.02 15.49
CA PRO A 303 -6.21 11.65 14.40
C PRO A 303 -6.33 10.15 14.07
N THR A 304 -6.73 9.87 12.85
CA THR A 304 -6.96 8.50 12.37
C THR A 304 -6.38 8.37 10.98
N VAL A 305 -5.72 7.25 10.72
CA VAL A 305 -5.10 6.94 9.43
C VAL A 305 -5.36 5.50 9.04
N ILE A 306 -5.35 5.21 7.74
CA ILE A 306 -5.62 3.87 7.24
C ILE A 306 -4.45 2.91 7.50
N GLN A 307 -4.74 1.70 7.98
CA GLN A 307 -3.83 0.57 7.96
C GLN A 307 -3.93 -0.11 6.61
N ARG A 308 -2.80 -0.23 5.90
CA ARG A 308 -2.74 -0.82 4.56
C ARG A 308 -1.66 -1.89 4.46
N GLY A 309 -1.59 -2.52 3.30
CA GLY A 309 -0.57 -3.50 2.92
C GLY A 309 -1.18 -4.86 2.66
N ALA A 310 -0.98 -5.35 1.44
CA ALA A 310 -1.34 -6.71 1.07
C ALA A 310 -0.54 -7.72 1.93
N GLY A 311 -1.16 -8.84 2.29
CA GLY A 311 -0.48 -9.93 2.96
C GLY A 311 -0.20 -11.09 2.03
N LEU A 312 0.57 -12.06 2.50
CA LEU A 312 0.93 -13.28 1.80
C LEU A 312 -0.13 -14.35 2.06
N PHE A 313 -0.70 -14.85 0.98
CA PHE A 313 -1.56 -16.03 0.95
C PHE A 313 -0.80 -17.21 0.35
N ALA A 314 -1.20 -18.42 0.72
CA ALA A 314 -0.77 -19.64 0.07
C ALA A 314 -1.99 -20.48 -0.31
N MET A 315 -1.96 -21.09 -1.50
CA MET A 315 -2.95 -22.11 -1.87
C MET A 315 -2.66 -23.41 -1.12
N LYS A 316 -3.70 -23.98 -0.50
CA LYS A 316 -3.60 -25.27 0.16
C LYS A 316 -3.35 -26.36 -0.88
N SER A 317 -2.21 -27.04 -0.77
CA SER A 317 -1.82 -28.15 -1.65
C SER A 317 -2.17 -29.50 -1.06
N THR A 318 -2.47 -30.48 -1.91
CA THR A 318 -2.55 -31.90 -1.53
C THR A 318 -1.16 -32.52 -1.32
N ASP A 319 -0.09 -31.91 -1.84
CA ASP A 319 1.30 -32.25 -1.52
C ASP A 319 1.75 -31.43 -0.29
N GLU A 320 1.77 -32.07 0.88
CA GLU A 320 2.12 -31.42 2.14
C GLU A 320 3.50 -30.75 2.11
N ARG A 321 4.42 -31.25 1.30
CA ARG A 321 5.76 -30.62 1.14
C ARG A 321 5.66 -29.21 0.56
N LYS A 322 4.64 -28.91 -0.27
CA LYS A 322 4.39 -27.55 -0.77
C LYS A 322 3.87 -26.64 0.35
N ASN A 323 2.99 -27.13 1.20
CA ASN A 323 2.47 -26.41 2.35
C ASN A 323 3.60 -26.06 3.35
N GLU A 324 4.43 -27.05 3.67
CA GLU A 324 5.64 -26.87 4.49
C GLU A 324 6.63 -25.87 3.85
N ALA A 325 6.84 -25.97 2.53
CA ALA A 325 7.72 -25.06 1.79
C ALA A 325 7.19 -23.61 1.82
N ALA A 326 5.88 -23.42 1.66
CA ALA A 326 5.24 -22.10 1.80
C ALA A 326 5.48 -21.55 3.22
N ALA A 327 5.31 -22.37 4.26
CA ALA A 327 5.55 -21.97 5.64
C ALA A 327 7.02 -21.57 5.90
N VAL A 328 7.98 -22.33 5.34
CA VAL A 328 9.42 -21.97 5.42
C VAL A 328 9.68 -20.59 4.79
N PHE A 329 9.12 -20.33 3.62
CA PHE A 329 9.27 -19.02 2.96
C PHE A 329 8.60 -17.90 3.75
N GLY A 330 7.34 -18.10 4.20
CA GLY A 330 6.59 -17.12 4.99
C GLY A 330 7.31 -16.73 6.29
N LYS A 331 7.87 -17.70 7.02
CA LYS A 331 8.69 -17.45 8.21
C LYS A 331 9.96 -16.69 7.87
N TRP A 332 10.67 -17.10 6.83
CA TRP A 332 11.92 -16.47 6.43
C TRP A 332 11.76 -15.00 6.07
N ILE A 333 10.75 -14.65 5.26
CA ILE A 333 10.53 -13.27 4.82
C ILE A 333 10.10 -12.34 5.96
N THR A 334 9.53 -12.90 7.03
CA THR A 334 9.09 -12.15 8.22
C THR A 334 10.08 -12.17 9.38
N GLU A 335 11.17 -12.94 9.28
CA GLU A 335 12.28 -12.82 10.23
C GLU A 335 12.78 -11.38 10.30
N GLN A 336 13.13 -10.91 11.49
CA GLN A 336 13.50 -9.52 11.74
C GLN A 336 14.50 -8.96 10.72
N LYS A 337 15.58 -9.71 10.44
CA LYS A 337 16.62 -9.26 9.49
C LYS A 337 16.02 -9.07 8.09
N HIS A 338 15.38 -10.09 7.57
CA HIS A 338 14.87 -10.09 6.19
C HIS A 338 13.73 -9.09 6.02
N ASN A 339 12.87 -8.97 7.03
CA ASN A 339 11.79 -7.99 7.02
C ASN A 339 12.34 -6.55 7.02
N LEU A 340 13.34 -6.25 7.86
CA LEU A 340 14.01 -4.94 7.86
C LEU A 340 14.74 -4.66 6.54
N ASP A 341 15.47 -5.63 5.99
CA ASP A 341 16.14 -5.50 4.69
C ASP A 341 15.16 -5.13 3.56
N PHE A 342 13.94 -5.68 3.61
CA PHE A 342 12.89 -5.35 2.64
C PHE A 342 12.26 -3.97 2.89
N VAL A 343 11.80 -3.70 4.12
CA VAL A 343 11.00 -2.49 4.38
C VAL A 343 11.84 -1.22 4.29
N THR A 344 13.10 -1.24 4.75
CA THR A 344 13.98 -0.05 4.75
C THR A 344 14.34 0.50 3.37
N VAL A 345 14.09 -0.27 2.30
CA VAL A 345 14.33 0.13 0.91
C VAL A 345 13.05 0.25 0.08
N SER A 346 11.89 -0.01 0.69
CA SER A 346 10.61 -0.05 -0.02
C SER A 346 9.55 0.90 0.54
N GLY A 347 9.79 1.49 1.72
CA GLY A 347 8.84 2.38 2.40
C GLY A 347 7.66 1.67 3.06
N TYR A 348 7.69 0.34 3.13
CA TYR A 348 6.73 -0.42 3.93
C TYR A 348 7.10 -0.41 5.41
N LEU A 349 6.18 -0.83 6.27
CA LEU A 349 6.36 -0.98 7.71
C LEU A 349 6.66 -2.44 8.04
N PRO A 350 7.54 -2.70 9.04
CA PRO A 350 7.81 -4.05 9.52
C PRO A 350 6.57 -4.68 10.15
N VAL A 351 6.54 -6.01 10.20
CA VAL A 351 5.35 -6.74 10.65
C VAL A 351 5.53 -7.45 11.99
N THR A 352 6.75 -7.55 12.49
CA THR A 352 7.02 -8.11 13.82
C THR A 352 7.37 -7.02 14.83
N GLN A 353 7.01 -7.23 16.09
CA GLN A 353 7.24 -6.27 17.19
C GLN A 353 8.73 -5.91 17.32
N ASN A 354 9.61 -6.90 17.18
CA ASN A 354 11.06 -6.68 17.26
C ASN A 354 11.59 -5.88 16.07
N ALA A 355 11.17 -6.19 14.84
CA ALA A 355 11.59 -5.43 13.66
C ALA A 355 11.06 -3.99 13.72
N PHE A 356 9.81 -3.81 14.14
CA PHE A 356 9.19 -2.51 14.34
C PHE A 356 9.96 -1.67 15.37
N SER A 357 10.18 -2.23 16.56
CA SER A 357 10.95 -1.57 17.62
C SER A 357 12.39 -1.24 17.19
N THR A 358 13.04 -2.12 16.44
CA THR A 358 14.41 -1.90 15.95
C THR A 358 14.43 -0.74 14.94
N LEU A 359 13.50 -0.69 14.00
CA LEU A 359 13.43 0.39 13.00
C LEU A 359 13.31 1.77 13.66
N PHE A 360 12.38 1.90 14.61
CA PHE A 360 12.10 3.19 15.26
C PHE A 360 13.08 3.57 16.38
N SER A 361 13.84 2.61 16.95
CA SER A 361 14.90 2.91 17.92
C SER A 361 16.24 3.22 17.27
N ASP A 362 16.50 2.81 16.04
CA ASP A 362 17.77 2.99 15.32
C ASP A 362 17.54 3.32 13.84
N MET A 363 17.22 4.58 13.55
CA MET A 363 17.00 5.06 12.17
C MET A 363 18.28 5.02 11.30
N GLU A 364 19.47 4.77 11.86
CA GLU A 364 20.72 4.65 11.09
C GLU A 364 20.76 3.38 10.22
N ILE A 365 19.90 2.39 10.49
CA ILE A 365 19.74 1.22 9.63
C ILE A 365 19.13 1.59 8.27
N VAL A 366 18.36 2.68 8.20
CA VAL A 366 17.77 3.20 6.96
C VAL A 366 18.81 4.05 6.23
N LYS A 367 19.29 3.57 5.09
CA LYS A 367 20.40 4.20 4.37
C LYS A 367 19.99 5.44 3.57
N GLU A 368 18.83 5.40 2.95
CA GLU A 368 18.34 6.49 2.10
C GLU A 368 17.60 7.54 2.92
N GLU A 369 17.97 8.82 2.71
CA GLU A 369 17.41 9.97 3.43
C GLU A 369 15.89 10.05 3.29
N LYS A 370 15.38 9.82 2.08
CA LYS A 370 13.93 9.86 1.82
C LYS A 370 13.14 8.88 2.69
N PHE A 371 13.70 7.68 2.94
CA PHE A 371 13.04 6.70 3.82
C PHE A 371 13.22 7.06 5.30
N ARG A 372 14.32 7.71 5.70
CA ARG A 372 14.44 8.25 7.07
C ARG A 372 13.38 9.31 7.35
N MET A 373 13.15 10.25 6.41
CA MET A 373 12.06 11.22 6.53
C MET A 373 10.70 10.56 6.64
N LEU A 374 10.45 9.55 5.81
CA LEU A 374 9.21 8.79 5.82
C LEU A 374 8.97 8.13 7.19
N TYR A 375 9.93 7.37 7.69
CA TYR A 375 9.79 6.72 9.00
C TYR A 375 9.74 7.72 10.16
N GLY A 376 10.42 8.86 10.03
CA GLY A 376 10.29 9.96 11.01
C GLY A 376 8.87 10.54 11.08
N ALA A 377 8.14 10.60 9.95
CA ALA A 377 6.73 11.00 9.93
C ALA A 377 5.82 9.90 10.51
N VAL A 378 6.09 8.62 10.24
CA VAL A 378 5.36 7.49 10.82
C VAL A 378 5.55 7.45 12.35
N ASP A 379 6.78 7.65 12.85
CA ASP A 379 7.09 7.66 14.27
C ASP A 379 6.28 8.73 15.04
N GLN A 380 6.11 9.92 14.44
CA GLN A 380 5.26 10.96 15.01
C GLN A 380 3.78 10.56 15.12
N MET A 381 3.32 9.65 14.28
CA MET A 381 1.92 9.18 14.26
C MET A 381 1.70 8.02 15.23
N TYR A 382 2.72 7.23 15.53
CA TYR A 382 2.58 5.92 16.18
C TYR A 382 1.85 5.98 17.53
N ASP A 383 2.18 6.95 18.39
CA ASP A 383 1.56 7.11 19.71
C ASP A 383 0.28 7.97 19.72
N SER A 384 -0.02 8.66 18.61
CA SER A 384 -1.06 9.71 18.58
C SER A 384 -2.19 9.43 17.60
N TYR A 385 -2.01 8.50 16.65
CA TYR A 385 -3.01 8.16 15.64
C TYR A 385 -3.63 6.79 15.91
N THR A 386 -4.91 6.65 15.55
CA THR A 386 -5.55 5.35 15.40
C THR A 386 -5.28 4.82 14.00
N PHE A 387 -4.65 3.64 13.89
CA PHE A 387 -4.48 2.94 12.62
C PHE A 387 -5.75 2.11 12.35
N TYR A 388 -6.53 2.53 11.38
CA TYR A 388 -7.84 1.98 11.09
C TYR A 388 -7.75 0.91 9.99
N PRO A 389 -8.14 -0.35 10.25
CA PRO A 389 -8.13 -1.40 9.24
C PRO A 389 -9.21 -1.17 8.19
N LEU A 390 -8.98 -1.67 6.97
CA LEU A 390 -10.01 -1.68 5.93
C LEU A 390 -11.17 -2.60 6.35
N PRO A 391 -12.42 -2.14 6.29
CA PRO A 391 -13.57 -2.99 6.55
C PRO A 391 -13.72 -4.05 5.45
N LEU A 392 -14.02 -5.29 5.86
CA LEU A 392 -14.33 -6.40 4.96
C LEU A 392 -15.84 -6.57 4.90
N TYR A 393 -16.38 -6.54 3.69
CA TYR A 393 -17.78 -6.80 3.36
C TYR A 393 -17.88 -7.19 1.90
N ASP A 394 -18.99 -7.85 1.55
CA ASP A 394 -19.24 -8.33 0.21
C ASP A 394 -19.18 -7.17 -0.80
N ASP A 395 -18.61 -7.40 -1.98
CA ASP A 395 -18.43 -6.40 -3.04
C ASP A 395 -17.64 -5.14 -2.63
N SER A 396 -16.83 -5.20 -1.53
CA SER A 396 -16.10 -4.04 -1.01
C SER A 396 -15.19 -3.39 -2.07
N GLY A 397 -14.55 -4.18 -2.94
CA GLY A 397 -13.71 -3.68 -4.03
C GLY A 397 -14.48 -2.90 -5.10
N GLU A 398 -15.64 -3.40 -5.49
CA GLU A 398 -16.52 -2.73 -6.46
C GLU A 398 -17.12 -1.45 -5.86
N THR A 399 -17.57 -1.52 -4.62
CA THR A 399 -18.11 -0.35 -3.89
C THR A 399 -17.07 0.76 -3.76
N GLN A 400 -15.83 0.42 -3.40
CA GLN A 400 -14.72 1.38 -3.34
C GLN A 400 -14.46 2.01 -4.72
N SER A 401 -14.33 1.22 -5.78
CA SER A 401 -14.06 1.71 -7.13
C SER A 401 -15.16 2.62 -7.63
N ARG A 402 -16.43 2.23 -7.44
CA ARG A 402 -17.60 3.03 -7.83
C ARG A 402 -17.67 4.36 -7.05
N PHE A 403 -17.36 4.35 -5.78
CA PHE A 403 -17.31 5.57 -4.96
C PHE A 403 -16.21 6.52 -5.46
N GLU A 404 -15.00 6.01 -5.72
CA GLU A 404 -13.88 6.77 -6.27
C GLU A 404 -14.24 7.46 -7.60
N GLU A 405 -14.80 6.71 -8.54
CA GLU A 405 -15.22 7.24 -9.84
C GLU A 405 -16.31 8.29 -9.69
N THR A 406 -17.27 8.05 -8.80
CA THR A 406 -18.38 8.97 -8.53
C THR A 406 -17.87 10.29 -7.99
N ILE A 407 -17.07 10.26 -6.92
CA ILE A 407 -16.54 11.48 -6.27
C ILE A 407 -15.73 12.33 -7.26
N LYS A 408 -14.81 11.70 -7.98
CA LYS A 408 -13.95 12.38 -8.96
C LYS A 408 -14.78 13.00 -10.08
N SER A 409 -15.70 12.24 -10.66
CA SER A 409 -16.55 12.70 -11.76
C SER A 409 -17.44 13.88 -11.35
N VAL A 410 -18.14 13.75 -10.22
CA VAL A 410 -19.06 14.80 -9.72
C VAL A 410 -18.29 16.09 -9.42
N LEU A 411 -17.17 16.00 -8.71
CA LEU A 411 -16.37 17.20 -8.37
C LEU A 411 -15.70 17.82 -9.61
N SER A 412 -15.22 17.03 -10.55
CA SER A 412 -14.66 17.54 -11.82
C SER A 412 -15.70 18.26 -12.67
N ILE A 413 -16.95 17.78 -12.68
CA ILE A 413 -18.07 18.47 -13.36
C ILE A 413 -18.38 19.78 -12.64
N ALA A 414 -18.47 19.76 -11.32
CA ALA A 414 -18.75 20.95 -10.52
C ALA A 414 -17.65 22.02 -10.67
N HIS A 415 -16.37 21.62 -10.70
CA HIS A 415 -15.27 22.57 -10.97
C HIS A 415 -15.42 23.26 -12.32
N ARG A 416 -15.69 22.53 -13.40
CA ARG A 416 -15.89 23.13 -14.73
C ARG A 416 -17.08 24.07 -14.77
N ASP A 417 -18.17 23.72 -14.09
CA ASP A 417 -19.34 24.61 -14.01
C ASP A 417 -19.02 25.86 -13.20
N TYR A 418 -18.29 25.73 -12.08
CA TYR A 418 -17.81 26.88 -11.30
C TYR A 418 -17.03 27.86 -12.15
N ILE A 419 -16.00 27.42 -12.86
CA ILE A 419 -15.18 28.28 -13.71
C ILE A 419 -16.03 28.98 -14.78
N ASN A 420 -16.89 28.25 -15.48
CA ASN A 420 -17.76 28.79 -16.51
C ASN A 420 -18.69 29.89 -15.97
N ARG A 421 -19.28 29.71 -14.80
CA ARG A 421 -20.22 30.66 -14.19
C ARG A 421 -19.49 31.92 -13.66
N ILE A 422 -18.29 31.72 -13.08
CA ILE A 422 -17.46 32.86 -12.64
C ILE A 422 -17.01 33.72 -13.86
N GLU A 423 -16.62 33.11 -14.97
CA GLU A 423 -16.28 33.83 -16.21
C GLU A 423 -17.47 34.59 -16.79
N GLN A 424 -18.71 34.15 -16.53
CA GLN A 424 -19.93 34.88 -16.90
C GLN A 424 -20.29 35.98 -15.92
N GLY A 425 -19.53 36.15 -14.84
CA GLY A 425 -19.67 37.24 -13.86
C GLY A 425 -20.68 36.97 -12.76
N GLU A 426 -21.01 35.67 -12.50
CA GLU A 426 -21.83 35.30 -11.33
C GLU A 426 -21.03 35.48 -10.03
N ASP A 427 -21.74 35.65 -8.92
CA ASP A 427 -21.12 35.80 -7.60
C ASP A 427 -20.47 34.48 -7.14
N PRO A 428 -19.15 34.44 -6.87
CA PRO A 428 -18.42 33.21 -6.55
C PRO A 428 -18.97 32.43 -5.36
N GLU A 429 -19.38 33.12 -4.31
CA GLU A 429 -19.87 32.42 -3.10
C GLU A 429 -21.27 31.82 -3.32
N THR A 430 -22.11 32.50 -4.09
CA THR A 430 -23.42 31.95 -4.47
C THR A 430 -23.26 30.71 -5.33
N VAL A 431 -22.41 30.76 -6.36
CA VAL A 431 -22.13 29.64 -7.25
C VAL A 431 -21.54 28.45 -6.46
N MET A 432 -20.58 28.72 -5.58
CA MET A 432 -19.95 27.70 -4.74
C MET A 432 -20.99 26.98 -3.86
N SER A 433 -21.87 27.73 -3.18
CA SER A 433 -22.91 27.16 -2.34
C SER A 433 -23.85 26.23 -3.11
N GLU A 434 -24.32 26.68 -4.28
CA GLU A 434 -25.20 25.90 -5.14
C GLU A 434 -24.54 24.60 -5.64
N LEU A 435 -23.25 24.68 -6.04
CA LEU A 435 -22.52 23.51 -6.54
C LEU A 435 -22.16 22.52 -5.45
N LEU A 436 -21.90 22.98 -4.23
CA LEU A 436 -21.69 22.10 -3.07
C LEU A 436 -22.96 21.28 -2.76
N ASP A 437 -24.13 21.92 -2.72
CA ASP A 437 -25.39 21.25 -2.45
C ASP A 437 -25.77 20.29 -3.60
N ALA A 438 -25.57 20.71 -4.84
CA ALA A 438 -25.86 19.90 -6.03
C ALA A 438 -24.95 18.66 -6.10
N SER A 439 -23.66 18.83 -5.87
CA SER A 439 -22.67 17.73 -5.92
C SER A 439 -22.89 16.73 -4.79
N LEU A 440 -23.19 17.17 -3.58
CA LEU A 440 -23.54 16.27 -2.47
C LEU A 440 -24.81 15.46 -2.78
N SER A 441 -25.84 16.12 -3.31
CA SER A 441 -27.10 15.45 -3.69
C SER A 441 -26.86 14.39 -4.76
N GLU A 442 -26.00 14.64 -5.73
CA GLU A 442 -25.66 13.71 -6.80
C GLU A 442 -24.87 12.50 -6.27
N ILE A 443 -23.89 12.72 -5.37
CA ILE A 443 -23.14 11.62 -4.74
C ILE A 443 -24.10 10.71 -3.98
N ARG A 444 -24.97 11.24 -3.14
CA ARG A 444 -25.99 10.46 -2.42
C ARG A 444 -26.86 9.64 -3.36
N ARG A 445 -27.36 10.26 -4.42
CA ARG A 445 -28.20 9.59 -5.42
C ARG A 445 -27.52 8.39 -6.11
N ILE A 446 -26.20 8.48 -6.32
CA ILE A 446 -25.44 7.40 -7.00
C ILE A 446 -25.05 6.30 -6.02
N THR A 447 -24.68 6.66 -4.78
CA THR A 447 -24.24 5.69 -3.76
C THR A 447 -25.37 4.92 -3.09
N GLU A 448 -26.60 5.44 -3.09
CA GLU A 448 -27.80 4.76 -2.58
C GLU A 448 -28.40 3.69 -3.54
N ARG A 449 -27.78 3.45 -4.69
CA ARG A 449 -28.21 2.46 -5.70
C ARG A 449 -27.35 1.21 -5.68
#